data_fd622fc61ad7060daec8732906793046
#
_entry.id   fd622fc61ad7060daec8732906793046
#
_cell.length_a   1.000
_cell.length_b   1.000
_cell.length_c   1.000
_cell.angle_alpha   90.00
_cell.angle_beta   90.00
_cell.angle_gamma   90.00
#
_symmetry.space_group_name_H-M   'P 1'
#
loop_
_entity.id
_entity.type
_entity.pdbx_description
1 polymer ?
#
loop_
_entity_poly.entity_id
_entity_poly.type
_entity_poly.pdbx_seq_one_letter_code
_entity_poly.pdbx_strand_id
1 'polypeptide(L)'
;MEHVAIEPATLDDLPQLTELLFDLFTLEGDFKPDRTKHSRGLRLILEQPSRGRIFVIRQDTRILAMINLLFTISTAEGGFVLLLEDLIVHHEHRHRGFGDRLLEFSVNFAREKNFLRITLLTDRSNEEAQKFFKAHNFLDSKMIPLRMFLQTRIDPDNPS
;
A
#
# COMPACT_ATOMS: atom_id res chain seq x y z
N MET A 1 -0.62 -15.23 24.60
CA MET A 1 -0.81 -15.23 23.14
C MET A 1 -1.25 -13.86 22.70
N GLU A 2 -0.47 -13.30 21.79
CA GLU A 2 -0.82 -12.01 21.22
C GLU A 2 -1.98 -12.20 20.24
N HIS A 3 -3.11 -11.57 20.54
CA HIS A 3 -4.24 -11.56 19.62
C HIS A 3 -4.05 -10.47 18.58
N VAL A 4 -3.71 -10.88 17.37
CA VAL A 4 -3.69 -9.99 16.23
C VAL A 4 -4.85 -10.32 15.30
N ALA A 5 -5.53 -9.29 14.82
CA ALA A 5 -6.62 -9.41 13.87
C ALA A 5 -6.25 -8.71 12.58
N ILE A 6 -6.63 -9.31 11.44
CA ILE A 6 -6.57 -8.63 10.14
C ILE A 6 -7.99 -8.18 9.80
N GLU A 7 -8.17 -6.90 9.62
CA GLU A 7 -9.49 -6.30 9.42
C GLU A 7 -9.44 -5.04 8.58
N PRO A 8 -10.56 -4.61 7.98
CA PRO A 8 -10.62 -3.33 7.29
C PRO A 8 -10.34 -2.17 8.24
N ALA A 9 -9.57 -1.21 7.76
CA ALA A 9 -9.36 0.05 8.48
C ALA A 9 -10.62 0.92 8.42
N THR A 10 -10.75 1.79 9.41
CA THR A 10 -11.82 2.78 9.51
C THR A 10 -11.24 4.20 9.57
N LEU A 11 -12.11 5.22 9.51
CA LEU A 11 -11.67 6.61 9.64
C LEU A 11 -11.00 6.90 10.99
N ASP A 12 -11.34 6.16 12.04
CA ASP A 12 -10.70 6.29 13.35
C ASP A 12 -9.22 5.89 13.31
N ASP A 13 -8.82 5.09 12.33
CA ASP A 13 -7.43 4.64 12.14
C ASP A 13 -6.54 5.65 11.41
N LEU A 14 -7.14 6.72 10.90
CA LEU A 14 -6.46 7.68 10.05
C LEU A 14 -5.14 8.22 10.66
N PRO A 15 -5.08 8.60 11.95
CA PRO A 15 -3.82 9.06 12.54
C PRO A 15 -2.71 8.01 12.52
N GLN A 16 -2.99 6.77 12.88
CA GLN A 16 -1.98 5.71 12.87
C GLN A 16 -1.54 5.33 11.45
N LEU A 17 -2.48 5.28 10.50
CA LEU A 17 -2.17 5.02 9.09
C LEU A 17 -1.30 6.12 8.49
N THR A 18 -1.59 7.36 8.83
CA THR A 18 -0.81 8.52 8.37
C THR A 18 0.64 8.42 8.85
N GLU A 19 0.87 8.04 10.10
CA GLU A 19 2.22 7.88 10.63
C GLU A 19 2.98 6.73 9.96
N LEU A 20 2.32 5.62 9.64
CA LEU A 20 2.96 4.52 8.90
C LEU A 20 3.42 4.99 7.51
N LEU A 21 2.59 5.73 6.79
CA LEU A 21 2.97 6.30 5.49
C LEU A 21 4.10 7.33 5.63
N PHE A 22 4.02 8.19 6.64
CA PHE A 22 5.06 9.17 6.90
C PHE A 22 6.43 8.50 7.08
N ASP A 23 6.48 7.41 7.87
CA ASP A 23 7.70 6.66 8.10
C ASP A 23 8.20 5.99 6.81
N LEU A 24 7.30 5.41 6.00
CA LEU A 24 7.65 4.82 4.72
C LEU A 24 8.30 5.84 3.79
N PHE A 25 7.65 7.00 3.59
CA PHE A 25 8.16 8.03 2.69
C PHE A 25 9.41 8.73 3.21
N THR A 26 9.67 8.68 4.51
CA THR A 26 10.93 9.14 5.08
C THR A 26 12.10 8.25 4.61
N LEU A 27 11.84 6.95 4.42
CA LEU A 27 12.85 5.98 3.96
C LEU A 27 12.98 5.92 2.43
N GLU A 28 11.92 6.27 1.70
CA GLU A 28 11.91 6.30 0.23
C GLU A 28 12.34 7.69 -0.28
N GLY A 29 13.27 7.72 -1.22
CA GLY A 29 13.83 8.98 -1.72
C GLY A 29 12.99 9.76 -2.72
N ASP A 30 11.95 9.12 -3.32
CA ASP A 30 11.19 9.70 -4.44
C ASP A 30 10.16 10.76 -4.02
N PHE A 31 9.69 10.71 -2.77
CA PHE A 31 8.66 11.61 -2.26
C PHE A 31 9.06 12.15 -0.90
N LYS A 32 8.76 13.43 -0.65
CA LYS A 32 8.90 14.00 0.69
C LYS A 32 7.74 13.56 1.57
N PRO A 33 8.00 13.14 2.82
CA PRO A 33 6.92 12.85 3.77
C PRO A 33 6.08 14.10 4.01
N ASP A 34 4.76 13.95 3.93
CA ASP A 34 3.82 15.05 4.12
C ASP A 34 2.53 14.52 4.75
N ARG A 35 2.37 14.71 6.06
CA ARG A 35 1.22 14.18 6.81
C ARG A 35 -0.13 14.66 6.25
N THR A 36 -0.21 15.90 5.81
CA THR A 36 -1.45 16.47 5.26
C THR A 36 -1.86 15.74 3.97
N LYS A 37 -0.90 15.51 3.09
CA LYS A 37 -1.16 14.78 1.84
C LYS A 37 -1.49 13.31 2.10
N HIS A 38 -0.74 12.65 2.99
CA HIS A 38 -0.96 11.24 3.34
C HIS A 38 -2.35 11.05 3.95
N SER A 39 -2.71 11.90 4.91
CA SER A 39 -4.03 11.87 5.54
C SER A 39 -5.16 12.10 4.54
N ARG A 40 -4.98 13.05 3.63
CA ARG A 40 -5.97 13.34 2.59
C ARG A 40 -6.19 12.14 1.65
N GLY A 41 -5.10 11.53 1.19
CA GLY A 41 -5.18 10.34 0.32
C GLY A 41 -5.83 9.16 0.99
N LEU A 42 -5.44 8.86 2.23
CA LEU A 42 -6.04 7.78 3.02
C LEU A 42 -7.54 8.01 3.25
N ARG A 43 -7.94 9.24 3.58
CA ARG A 43 -9.34 9.60 3.77
C ARG A 43 -10.16 9.37 2.50
N LEU A 44 -9.63 9.76 1.35
CA LEU A 44 -10.30 9.53 0.06
C LEU A 44 -10.58 8.04 -0.19
N ILE A 45 -9.65 7.17 0.20
CA ILE A 45 -9.84 5.72 0.05
C ILE A 45 -10.85 5.19 1.06
N LEU A 46 -10.69 5.58 2.34
CA LEU A 46 -11.58 5.11 3.42
C LEU A 46 -13.04 5.53 3.24
N GLU A 47 -13.28 6.68 2.62
CA GLU A 47 -14.63 7.19 2.33
C GLU A 47 -15.25 6.59 1.06
N GLN A 48 -14.48 5.85 0.25
CA GLN A 48 -14.92 5.33 -1.03
C GLN A 48 -14.67 3.83 -1.16
N PRO A 49 -15.46 2.99 -0.48
CA PRO A 49 -15.25 1.54 -0.47
C PRO A 49 -15.36 0.86 -1.85
N SER A 50 -15.95 1.51 -2.83
CA SER A 50 -15.98 1.01 -4.21
C SER A 50 -14.66 1.24 -4.97
N ARG A 51 -13.76 2.06 -4.44
CA ARG A 51 -12.48 2.41 -5.09
C ARG A 51 -11.27 1.72 -4.48
N GLY A 52 -11.38 1.20 -3.27
CA GLY A 52 -10.26 0.55 -2.61
C GLY A 52 -10.58 0.01 -1.24
N ARG A 53 -9.59 -0.66 -0.66
CA ARG A 53 -9.63 -1.18 0.72
C ARG A 53 -8.28 -0.97 1.36
N ILE A 54 -8.31 -0.61 2.62
CA ILE A 54 -7.13 -0.65 3.47
C ILE A 54 -7.39 -1.72 4.50
N PHE A 55 -6.55 -2.74 4.54
CA PHE A 55 -6.54 -3.75 5.59
C PHE A 55 -5.39 -3.47 6.55
N VAL A 56 -5.63 -3.76 7.82
CA VAL A 56 -4.64 -3.58 8.88
C VAL A 56 -4.46 -4.87 9.66
N ILE A 57 -3.27 -5.03 10.23
CA ILE A 57 -3.05 -5.97 11.33
C ILE A 57 -3.13 -5.16 12.60
N ARG A 58 -4.07 -5.50 13.47
CA ARG A 58 -4.33 -4.79 14.71
C ARG A 58 -4.06 -5.70 15.91
N GLN A 59 -3.39 -5.15 16.89
CA GLN A 59 -3.23 -5.74 18.21
C GLN A 59 -3.79 -4.74 19.22
N ASP A 60 -4.89 -5.10 19.88
CA ASP A 60 -5.64 -4.19 20.75
C ASP A 60 -6.02 -2.90 20.00
N THR A 61 -5.54 -1.75 20.41
CA THR A 61 -5.79 -0.46 19.74
C THR A 61 -4.68 -0.05 18.77
N ARG A 62 -3.62 -0.86 18.64
CA ARG A 62 -2.43 -0.52 17.87
C ARG A 62 -2.41 -1.20 16.51
N ILE A 63 -2.14 -0.43 15.47
CA ILE A 63 -1.95 -0.93 14.13
C ILE A 63 -0.48 -1.29 13.94
N LEU A 64 -0.21 -2.56 13.60
CA LEU A 64 1.13 -3.09 13.40
C LEU A 64 1.55 -3.07 11.93
N ALA A 65 0.59 -3.13 11.02
CA ALA A 65 0.84 -3.16 9.59
C ALA A 65 -0.40 -2.69 8.82
N MET A 66 -0.20 -2.22 7.59
CA MET A 66 -1.28 -1.84 6.69
C MET A 66 -0.97 -2.25 5.26
N ILE A 67 -2.02 -2.50 4.49
CA ILE A 67 -1.94 -2.66 3.03
C ILE A 67 -3.03 -1.83 2.38
N ASN A 68 -2.68 -1.13 1.32
CA ASN A 68 -3.58 -0.26 0.56
C ASN A 68 -3.79 -0.85 -0.82
N LEU A 69 -5.03 -1.23 -1.13
CA LEU A 69 -5.44 -1.87 -2.38
C LEU A 69 -6.41 -0.96 -3.12
N LEU A 70 -6.08 -0.57 -4.34
CA LEU A 70 -6.93 0.24 -5.19
C LEU A 70 -7.59 -0.62 -6.27
N PHE A 71 -8.86 -0.37 -6.55
CA PHE A 71 -9.64 -1.10 -7.53
C PHE A 71 -9.67 -0.34 -8.85
N THR A 72 -9.37 -1.04 -9.93
CA THR A 72 -9.46 -0.47 -11.27
C THR A 72 -9.97 -1.53 -12.25
N ILE A 73 -10.16 -1.14 -13.49
CA ILE A 73 -10.68 -2.01 -14.54
C ILE A 73 -9.61 -2.18 -15.60
N SER A 74 -9.37 -3.42 -16.02
CA SER A 74 -8.49 -3.74 -17.13
C SER A 74 -9.32 -4.21 -18.32
N THR A 75 -9.21 -3.52 -19.44
CA THR A 75 -9.84 -3.96 -20.68
C THR A 75 -9.15 -5.18 -21.27
N ALA A 76 -7.84 -5.32 -21.00
CA ALA A 76 -7.08 -6.50 -21.43
C ALA A 76 -7.53 -7.76 -20.70
N GLU A 77 -7.72 -7.67 -19.38
CA GLU A 77 -8.20 -8.79 -18.56
C GLU A 77 -9.72 -8.97 -18.64
N GLY A 78 -10.45 -7.92 -18.97
CA GLY A 78 -11.91 -7.97 -19.09
C GLY A 78 -12.64 -7.88 -17.75
N GLY A 79 -12.08 -7.19 -16.77
CA GLY A 79 -12.72 -7.05 -15.46
C GLY A 79 -11.91 -6.23 -14.47
N PHE A 80 -12.25 -6.38 -13.20
CA PHE A 80 -11.59 -5.64 -12.13
C PHE A 80 -10.21 -6.22 -11.81
N VAL A 81 -9.27 -5.31 -11.57
CA VAL A 81 -7.90 -5.63 -11.15
C VAL A 81 -7.53 -4.76 -9.94
N LEU A 82 -6.53 -5.20 -9.19
CA LEU A 82 -6.03 -4.46 -8.03
C LEU A 82 -4.69 -3.80 -8.35
N LEU A 83 -4.52 -2.60 -7.82
CA LEU A 83 -3.22 -1.97 -7.65
C LEU A 83 -2.88 -2.00 -6.16
N LEU A 84 -1.81 -2.71 -5.79
CA LEU A 84 -1.27 -2.69 -4.43
C LEU A 84 -0.38 -1.45 -4.33
N GLU A 85 -0.86 -0.44 -3.62
CA GLU A 85 -0.17 0.86 -3.54
C GLU A 85 0.87 0.89 -2.43
N ASP A 86 0.51 0.42 -1.24
CA ASP A 86 1.38 0.45 -0.07
C ASP A 86 1.25 -0.85 0.72
N LEU A 87 2.37 -1.37 1.20
CA LEU A 87 2.42 -2.44 2.18
C LEU A 87 3.49 -2.07 3.20
N ILE A 88 3.07 -1.81 4.44
CA ILE A 88 3.95 -1.26 5.46
C ILE A 88 3.77 -2.04 6.75
N VAL A 89 4.88 -2.48 7.35
CA VAL A 89 4.94 -3.03 8.70
C VAL A 89 5.62 -1.99 9.60
N HIS A 90 5.01 -1.69 10.73
CA HIS A 90 5.58 -0.79 11.72
C HIS A 90 7.00 -1.24 12.08
N HIS A 91 7.95 -0.31 12.15
CA HIS A 91 9.38 -0.63 12.30
C HIS A 91 9.70 -1.49 13.54
N GLU A 92 8.92 -1.36 14.61
CA GLU A 92 9.10 -2.17 15.83
C GLU A 92 8.60 -3.61 15.68
N HIS A 93 7.86 -3.91 14.61
CA HIS A 93 7.20 -5.21 14.41
C HIS A 93 7.65 -5.93 13.15
N ARG A 94 8.73 -5.48 12.51
CA ARG A 94 9.31 -6.12 11.33
C ARG A 94 9.93 -7.47 11.66
N HIS A 95 10.11 -8.30 10.62
CA HIS A 95 10.70 -9.63 10.71
C HIS A 95 9.91 -10.63 11.59
N ARG A 96 8.60 -10.39 11.74
CA ARG A 96 7.66 -11.26 12.47
C ARG A 96 6.61 -11.91 11.56
N GLY A 97 6.77 -11.80 10.25
CA GLY A 97 5.86 -12.39 9.28
C GLY A 97 4.54 -11.63 9.05
N PHE A 98 4.39 -10.41 9.55
CA PHE A 98 3.17 -9.64 9.38
C PHE A 98 2.94 -9.20 7.93
N GLY A 99 4.00 -8.84 7.21
CA GLY A 99 3.91 -8.52 5.79
C GLY A 99 3.41 -9.70 4.97
N ASP A 100 3.95 -10.89 5.22
CA ASP A 100 3.50 -12.13 4.57
C ASP A 100 2.02 -12.41 4.84
N ARG A 101 1.61 -12.33 6.08
CA ARG A 101 0.22 -12.59 6.49
C ARG A 101 -0.75 -11.62 5.84
N LEU A 102 -0.39 -10.34 5.81
CA LEU A 102 -1.24 -9.30 5.25
C LEU A 102 -1.35 -9.43 3.73
N LEU A 103 -0.24 -9.76 3.06
CA LEU A 103 -0.25 -10.00 1.62
C LEU A 103 -1.08 -11.24 1.27
N GLU A 104 -0.91 -12.34 1.99
CA GLU A 104 -1.69 -13.56 1.78
C GLU A 104 -3.19 -13.32 1.97
N PHE A 105 -3.56 -12.60 3.02
CA PHE A 105 -4.94 -12.19 3.25
C PHE A 105 -5.51 -11.39 2.07
N SER A 106 -4.72 -10.47 1.55
CA SER A 106 -5.12 -9.60 0.44
C SER A 106 -5.26 -10.36 -0.88
N VAL A 107 -4.37 -11.32 -1.13
CA VAL A 107 -4.47 -12.19 -2.30
C VAL A 107 -5.74 -13.06 -2.23
N ASN A 108 -6.05 -13.61 -1.06
CA ASN A 108 -7.29 -14.37 -0.85
C ASN A 108 -8.54 -13.50 -1.02
N PHE A 109 -8.53 -12.28 -0.49
CA PHE A 109 -9.58 -11.30 -0.73
C PHE A 109 -9.77 -11.04 -2.23
N ALA A 110 -8.70 -10.84 -2.96
CA ALA A 110 -8.73 -10.59 -4.39
C ALA A 110 -9.36 -11.77 -5.15
N ARG A 111 -8.99 -13.00 -4.81
CA ARG A 111 -9.57 -14.20 -5.42
C ARG A 111 -11.05 -14.35 -5.12
N GLU A 112 -11.46 -14.16 -3.88
CA GLU A 112 -12.86 -14.26 -3.47
C GLU A 112 -13.75 -13.22 -4.16
N LYS A 113 -13.22 -12.04 -4.43
CA LYS A 113 -13.93 -10.94 -5.11
C LYS A 113 -13.77 -10.99 -6.64
N ASN A 114 -13.14 -12.03 -7.18
CA ASN A 114 -12.93 -12.23 -8.61
C ASN A 114 -12.10 -11.12 -9.29
N PHE A 115 -11.15 -10.56 -8.58
CA PHE A 115 -10.14 -9.71 -9.19
C PHE A 115 -9.20 -10.58 -10.03
N LEU A 116 -8.82 -10.08 -11.20
CA LEU A 116 -8.13 -10.89 -12.23
C LEU A 116 -6.61 -10.72 -12.18
N ARG A 117 -6.10 -9.67 -11.54
CA ARG A 117 -4.67 -9.39 -11.50
C ARG A 117 -4.37 -8.44 -10.34
N ILE A 118 -3.19 -8.56 -9.76
CA ILE A 118 -2.63 -7.58 -8.81
C ILE A 118 -1.35 -7.04 -9.41
N THR A 119 -1.27 -5.71 -9.53
CA THR A 119 -0.06 -5.00 -9.97
C THR A 119 0.46 -4.17 -8.83
N LEU A 120 1.78 -4.06 -8.70
CA LEU A 120 2.42 -3.15 -7.77
C LEU A 120 3.60 -2.46 -8.43
N LEU A 121 3.96 -1.31 -7.89
CA LEU A 121 5.19 -0.60 -8.25
C LEU A 121 6.12 -0.63 -7.04
N THR A 122 7.36 -0.93 -7.27
CA THR A 122 8.41 -0.89 -6.23
C THR A 122 9.61 -0.15 -6.78
N ASP A 123 10.37 0.46 -5.89
CA ASP A 123 11.59 1.14 -6.28
C ASP A 123 12.57 0.14 -6.91
N ARG A 124 13.17 0.52 -8.03
CA ARG A 124 14.11 -0.33 -8.76
C ARG A 124 15.31 -0.73 -7.90
N SER A 125 15.73 0.13 -6.99
CA SER A 125 16.84 -0.13 -6.07
C SER A 125 16.46 -0.93 -4.83
N ASN A 126 15.16 -1.13 -4.58
CA ASN A 126 14.69 -1.87 -3.40
C ASN A 126 14.66 -3.37 -3.67
N GLU A 127 15.83 -4.01 -3.61
CA GLU A 127 15.97 -5.44 -3.88
C GLU A 127 15.25 -6.31 -2.86
N GLU A 128 15.20 -5.88 -1.60
CA GLU A 128 14.53 -6.62 -0.53
C GLU A 128 13.02 -6.72 -0.80
N ALA A 129 12.38 -5.63 -1.17
CA ALA A 129 10.96 -5.63 -1.53
C ALA A 129 10.70 -6.49 -2.76
N GLN A 130 11.54 -6.41 -3.79
CA GLN A 130 11.42 -7.22 -5.00
C GLN A 130 11.50 -8.71 -4.67
N LYS A 131 12.44 -9.13 -3.83
CA LYS A 131 12.57 -10.52 -3.38
C LYS A 131 11.33 -10.97 -2.60
N PHE A 132 10.83 -10.12 -1.72
CA PHE A 132 9.63 -10.40 -0.93
C PHE A 132 8.42 -10.69 -1.85
N PHE A 133 8.16 -9.82 -2.81
CA PHE A 133 7.03 -10.00 -3.72
C PHE A 133 7.21 -11.19 -4.65
N LYS A 134 8.41 -11.43 -5.16
CA LYS A 134 8.70 -12.60 -5.99
C LYS A 134 8.53 -13.91 -5.23
N ALA A 135 8.85 -13.94 -3.93
CA ALA A 135 8.60 -15.09 -3.08
C ALA A 135 7.09 -15.39 -2.95
N HIS A 136 6.24 -14.39 -3.15
CA HIS A 136 4.78 -14.52 -3.17
C HIS A 136 4.22 -14.67 -4.60
N ASN A 137 5.03 -15.11 -5.55
CA ASN A 137 4.64 -15.42 -6.93
C ASN A 137 4.34 -14.20 -7.82
N PHE A 138 4.78 -13.01 -7.43
CA PHE A 138 4.77 -11.86 -8.33
C PHE A 138 5.87 -12.01 -9.38
N LEU A 139 5.54 -11.68 -10.61
CA LEU A 139 6.45 -11.78 -11.76
C LEU A 139 6.80 -10.41 -12.28
N ASP A 140 8.00 -10.27 -12.84
CA ASP A 140 8.39 -9.02 -13.52
C ASP A 140 7.45 -8.78 -14.71
N SER A 141 6.94 -7.56 -14.82
CA SER A 141 6.17 -7.12 -15.97
C SER A 141 7.09 -6.47 -16.99
N LYS A 142 6.77 -6.63 -18.27
CA LYS A 142 7.43 -5.90 -19.35
C LYS A 142 6.94 -4.47 -19.50
N MET A 143 5.86 -4.12 -18.78
CA MET A 143 5.29 -2.77 -18.77
C MET A 143 6.11 -1.88 -17.86
N ILE A 144 6.38 -0.65 -18.28
CA ILE A 144 7.09 0.33 -17.46
C ILE A 144 6.16 1.49 -17.10
N PRO A 145 6.29 2.07 -15.89
CA PRO A 145 5.52 3.24 -15.52
C PRO A 145 6.09 4.50 -16.18
N LEU A 146 5.20 5.35 -16.68
CA LEU A 146 5.52 6.70 -17.14
C LEU A 146 4.65 7.67 -16.36
N ARG A 147 5.20 8.79 -15.88
CA ARG A 147 4.48 9.77 -15.07
C ARG A 147 4.60 11.17 -15.64
N MET A 148 3.50 11.91 -15.54
CA MET A 148 3.47 13.35 -15.74
C MET A 148 2.83 13.97 -14.50
N PHE A 149 3.52 14.89 -13.84
CA PHE A 149 2.96 15.63 -12.71
C PHE A 149 2.14 16.80 -13.24
N LEU A 150 0.86 16.88 -12.80
CA LEU A 150 -0.08 17.88 -13.27
C LEU A 150 -0.06 19.17 -12.47
N GLN A 151 0.56 19.15 -11.28
CA GLN A 151 0.77 20.34 -10.46
C GLN A 151 2.25 20.65 -10.40
N THR A 152 2.58 21.96 -10.42
CA THR A 152 3.96 22.40 -10.25
C THR A 152 4.44 22.02 -8.86
N ARG A 153 5.47 21.17 -8.78
CA ARG A 153 6.15 20.86 -7.53
C ARG A 153 7.19 21.93 -7.30
N ILE A 154 6.98 22.72 -6.25
CA ILE A 154 8.02 23.63 -5.78
C ILE A 154 8.94 22.81 -4.90
N ASP A 155 10.15 22.54 -5.38
CA ASP A 155 11.21 22.00 -4.55
C ASP A 155 11.94 23.19 -3.93
N PRO A 156 11.86 23.36 -2.59
CA PRO A 156 12.54 24.49 -1.93
C PRO A 156 14.06 24.47 -2.11
N ASP A 157 14.65 23.29 -2.38
CA ASP A 157 16.08 23.11 -2.58
C ASP A 157 16.49 23.17 -4.07
N ASN A 158 15.52 23.17 -4.98
CA ASN A 158 15.73 23.30 -6.41
C ASN A 158 14.55 24.04 -7.08
N PRO A 159 14.50 25.36 -6.96
CA PRO A 159 13.34 26.16 -7.37
C PRO A 159 13.19 26.37 -8.89
N SER A 160 13.98 25.72 -9.75
CA SER A 160 13.90 25.84 -11.20
C SER A 160 12.84 24.95 -11.83
#